data_c9c3a01f1ac5062816c27e0bb5ec84f6
#
_entry.id   c9c3a01f1ac5062816c27e0bb5ec84f6
#
_cell.length_a   1.000
_cell.length_b   1.000
_cell.length_c   1.000
_cell.angle_alpha   90.00
_cell.angle_beta   90.00
_cell.angle_gamma   90.00
#
_symmetry.space_group_name_H-M   'P 1'
#
loop_
_entity.id
_entity.type
_entity.pdbx_description
1 polymer ?
#
loop_
_entity_poly.entity_id
_entity_poly.type
_entity_poly.pdbx_seq_one_letter_code
_entity_poly.pdbx_strand_id
1 'polypeptide(L)'
;MTGRREQTIMEKKRIRDYGVDTGRIKTGKRNKITDVPGVKVGHCTIKDKDSHTGVTVILPGSGNCFLNKYTAAAYVHNGFGKSTGLIQIEELGTLETPVALTNTLNVGIVWDSLAEYVLKECEKDGVPALSINPAVGECNDSRINHIQNRAVKKEHVFAAIELAGEDFDEGDVGAGAGTICYGLKGGIGSASRIITLDGKEYTIGVLVQSNFGATADFVLDGRAAGPRILKMKEGKEKMETAEEDKGSIMTILATDLPVTSRQLKRIIRRTAVGIARTGAYTGHGSGEVMIGFTTANRIPASGHGKLLSFSMIPEDSINAAFQAAAEAAHEAILNSMVCAESTRGIGGEMYYSLSEFLPELLERQEGSLSG
;
A
#
# COMPACT_ATOMS: atom_id res chain seq x y z
N MET A 1 -33.88 27.88 -4.56
CA MET A 1 -34.04 26.43 -4.72
C MET A 1 -32.88 25.96 -5.62
N THR A 2 -31.76 25.60 -5.00
CA THR A 2 -30.58 25.08 -5.70
C THR A 2 -30.55 23.56 -5.50
N GLY A 3 -30.93 22.84 -6.55
CA GLY A 3 -30.91 21.39 -6.56
C GLY A 3 -29.46 20.87 -6.46
N ARG A 4 -29.12 20.27 -5.33
CA ARG A 4 -27.97 19.36 -5.21
C ARG A 4 -28.29 18.17 -6.13
N ARG A 5 -27.53 18.02 -7.24
CA ARG A 5 -27.45 16.76 -7.94
C ARG A 5 -26.74 15.78 -7.01
N GLU A 6 -27.46 14.82 -6.50
CA GLU A 6 -26.87 13.59 -5.94
C GLU A 6 -26.12 12.91 -7.09
N GLN A 7 -24.82 13.08 -7.14
CA GLN A 7 -23.97 12.18 -7.91
C GLN A 7 -24.02 10.84 -7.17
N THR A 8 -24.72 9.88 -7.75
CA THR A 8 -24.60 8.47 -7.36
C THR A 8 -23.13 8.09 -7.58
N ILE A 9 -22.35 8.03 -6.50
CA ILE A 9 -20.99 7.51 -6.53
C ILE A 9 -21.15 6.03 -6.88
N MET A 10 -20.85 5.66 -8.13
CA MET A 10 -20.75 4.25 -8.49
C MET A 10 -19.56 3.68 -7.74
N GLU A 11 -19.82 2.75 -6.83
CA GLU A 11 -18.80 2.04 -6.09
C GLU A 11 -17.83 1.37 -7.08
N LYS A 12 -16.53 1.70 -7.00
CA LYS A 12 -15.52 1.15 -7.91
C LYS A 12 -15.41 -0.35 -7.67
N LYS A 13 -15.56 -1.14 -8.74
CA LYS A 13 -15.38 -2.59 -8.68
C LYS A 13 -13.95 -2.94 -8.32
N ARG A 14 -13.79 -3.88 -7.39
CA ARG A 14 -12.52 -4.45 -6.99
C ARG A 14 -12.26 -5.77 -7.73
N ILE A 15 -11.07 -6.32 -7.65
CA ILE A 15 -10.69 -7.49 -8.46
C ILE A 15 -11.60 -8.71 -8.22
N ARG A 16 -12.09 -8.90 -6.99
CA ARG A 16 -13.04 -9.99 -6.66
C ARG A 16 -14.40 -9.82 -7.32
N ASP A 17 -14.83 -8.60 -7.61
CA ASP A 17 -16.12 -8.32 -8.28
C ASP A 17 -16.10 -8.73 -9.76
N TYR A 18 -14.91 -9.04 -10.29
CA TYR A 18 -14.69 -9.64 -11.60
C TYR A 18 -14.52 -11.18 -11.54
N GLY A 19 -14.71 -11.78 -10.36
CA GLY A 19 -14.63 -13.24 -10.20
C GLY A 19 -13.21 -13.79 -10.07
N VAL A 20 -12.20 -12.93 -9.89
CA VAL A 20 -10.81 -13.36 -9.67
C VAL A 20 -10.61 -13.71 -8.20
N ASP A 21 -10.23 -14.95 -7.92
CA ASP A 21 -9.92 -15.41 -6.55
C ASP A 21 -8.40 -15.29 -6.29
N THR A 22 -8.05 -14.51 -5.28
CA THR A 22 -6.66 -14.20 -4.91
C THR A 22 -6.16 -15.04 -3.74
N GLY A 23 -6.95 -16.00 -3.28
CA GLY A 23 -6.59 -16.91 -2.21
C GLY A 23 -7.79 -17.41 -1.41
N ARG A 24 -7.55 -18.41 -0.58
CA ARG A 24 -8.58 -19.17 0.14
C ARG A 24 -8.89 -18.69 1.55
N ILE A 25 -8.06 -17.78 2.12
CA ILE A 25 -8.31 -17.26 3.47
C ILE A 25 -9.44 -16.23 3.40
N LYS A 26 -10.39 -16.33 4.35
CA LYS A 26 -11.52 -15.41 4.50
C LYS A 26 -11.03 -13.96 4.58
N THR A 27 -11.68 -13.06 3.83
CA THR A 27 -11.43 -11.61 3.90
C THR A 27 -12.07 -11.01 5.14
N GLY A 28 -11.55 -9.88 5.61
CA GLY A 28 -12.26 -9.03 6.56
C GLY A 28 -13.50 -8.38 5.96
N LYS A 29 -14.23 -7.63 6.77
CA LYS A 29 -15.53 -7.04 6.39
C LYS A 29 -15.44 -6.08 5.21
N ARG A 30 -14.42 -5.20 5.20
CA ARG A 30 -14.15 -4.22 4.12
C ARG A 30 -13.15 -4.78 3.11
N ASN A 31 -12.47 -5.85 3.49
CA ASN A 31 -11.31 -6.39 2.76
C ASN A 31 -10.25 -5.30 2.51
N LYS A 32 -9.97 -4.47 3.50
CA LYS A 32 -9.00 -3.36 3.50
C LYS A 32 -8.11 -3.44 4.73
N ILE A 33 -6.96 -2.76 4.73
CA ILE A 33 -6.05 -2.67 5.88
C ILE A 33 -6.76 -2.18 7.15
N THR A 34 -7.81 -1.40 6.99
CA THR A 34 -8.63 -0.83 8.06
C THR A 34 -9.58 -1.85 8.73
N ASP A 35 -9.60 -3.10 8.29
CA ASP A 35 -10.21 -4.18 9.05
C ASP A 35 -9.41 -4.53 10.31
N VAL A 36 -8.13 -4.11 10.38
CA VAL A 36 -7.34 -4.15 11.62
C VAL A 36 -7.87 -3.07 12.57
N PRO A 37 -8.33 -3.45 13.78
CA PRO A 37 -8.97 -2.52 14.69
C PRO A 37 -8.13 -1.26 15.00
N GLY A 38 -8.73 -0.09 14.80
CA GLY A 38 -8.14 1.22 15.07
C GLY A 38 -7.32 1.82 13.92
N VAL A 39 -6.98 1.03 12.91
CA VAL A 39 -6.24 1.52 11.73
C VAL A 39 -7.16 2.37 10.86
N LYS A 40 -6.65 3.53 10.42
CA LYS A 40 -7.34 4.43 9.49
C LYS A 40 -6.42 4.84 8.35
N VAL A 41 -6.99 5.15 7.21
CA VAL A 41 -6.26 5.63 6.02
C VAL A 41 -6.91 6.90 5.49
N GLY A 42 -6.08 7.87 5.13
CA GLY A 42 -6.54 9.09 4.49
C GLY A 42 -5.67 9.50 3.32
N HIS A 43 -6.26 10.21 2.37
CA HIS A 43 -5.61 10.66 1.16
C HIS A 43 -5.78 12.16 0.98
N CYS A 44 -4.73 12.80 0.46
CA CYS A 44 -4.85 14.09 -0.19
C CYS A 44 -4.30 13.97 -1.61
N THR A 45 -5.18 14.02 -2.60
CA THR A 45 -4.84 13.87 -4.01
C THR A 45 -4.72 15.23 -4.67
N ILE A 46 -3.63 15.44 -5.43
CA ILE A 46 -3.36 16.64 -6.21
C ILE A 46 -3.47 16.25 -7.68
N LYS A 47 -4.56 16.68 -8.32
CA LYS A 47 -4.80 16.47 -9.75
C LYS A 47 -5.11 17.81 -10.40
N ASP A 48 -4.16 18.33 -11.16
CA ASP A 48 -4.31 19.52 -11.99
C ASP A 48 -3.63 19.31 -13.36
N LYS A 49 -3.43 20.37 -14.11
CA LYS A 49 -2.80 20.29 -15.44
C LYS A 49 -1.38 19.69 -15.41
N ASP A 50 -0.62 19.97 -14.36
CA ASP A 50 0.80 19.66 -14.26
C ASP A 50 1.14 18.67 -13.14
N SER A 51 0.16 18.33 -12.31
CA SER A 51 0.36 17.50 -11.11
C SER A 51 -0.65 16.37 -11.05
N HIS A 52 -0.14 15.14 -10.94
CA HIS A 52 -0.89 13.93 -10.62
C HIS A 52 -0.14 13.17 -9.54
N THR A 53 -0.33 13.58 -8.30
CA THR A 53 0.44 13.10 -7.14
C THR A 53 -0.37 13.25 -5.86
N GLY A 54 0.24 13.04 -4.71
CA GLY A 54 -0.41 13.29 -3.42
C GLY A 54 0.26 12.59 -2.25
N VAL A 55 -0.50 12.49 -1.18
CA VAL A 55 -0.11 11.84 0.08
C VAL A 55 -1.17 10.86 0.51
N THR A 56 -0.73 9.69 0.96
CA THR A 56 -1.55 8.70 1.66
C THR A 56 -0.98 8.54 3.06
N VAL A 57 -1.82 8.67 4.09
CA VAL A 57 -1.40 8.49 5.49
C VAL A 57 -2.14 7.31 6.10
N ILE A 58 -1.39 6.44 6.76
CA ILE A 58 -1.90 5.32 7.55
C ILE A 58 -1.70 5.65 9.02
N LEU A 59 -2.82 5.85 9.74
CA LEU A 59 -2.83 6.00 11.19
C LEU A 59 -2.90 4.61 11.82
N PRO A 60 -1.90 4.21 12.63
CA PRO A 60 -1.85 2.85 13.19
C PRO A 60 -2.87 2.61 14.30
N GLY A 61 -3.52 3.65 14.79
CA GLY A 61 -4.55 3.59 15.82
C GLY A 61 -4.82 4.97 16.43
N SER A 62 -5.60 5.01 17.48
CA SER A 62 -5.93 6.25 18.20
C SER A 62 -4.85 6.65 19.21
N GLY A 63 -4.83 7.94 19.54
CA GLY A 63 -3.93 8.54 20.52
C GLY A 63 -2.52 8.80 19.98
N ASN A 64 -1.66 9.31 20.87
CA ASN A 64 -0.30 9.70 20.53
C ASN A 64 0.60 8.46 20.39
N CYS A 65 0.94 8.10 19.16
CA CYS A 65 1.79 6.93 18.86
C CYS A 65 3.25 7.11 19.30
N PHE A 66 3.71 8.34 19.53
CA PHE A 66 5.03 8.60 20.09
C PHE A 66 5.11 8.20 21.56
N LEU A 67 4.06 8.46 22.33
CA LEU A 67 4.00 8.09 23.76
C LEU A 67 3.77 6.61 23.97
N ASN A 68 3.05 5.98 23.08
CA ASN A 68 2.73 4.55 23.16
C ASN A 68 2.94 3.89 21.80
N LYS A 69 4.18 3.53 21.52
CA LYS A 69 4.66 3.04 20.22
C LYS A 69 4.06 1.69 19.86
N TYR A 70 3.99 1.41 18.58
CA TYR A 70 3.57 0.11 18.06
C TYR A 70 4.79 -0.79 17.87
N THR A 71 4.66 -2.08 18.18
CA THR A 71 5.65 -3.06 17.74
C THR A 71 5.65 -3.10 16.22
N ALA A 72 6.82 -2.93 15.62
CA ALA A 72 6.97 -2.78 14.18
C ALA A 72 8.17 -3.53 13.62
N ALA A 73 8.21 -3.68 12.31
CA ALA A 73 9.33 -4.22 11.57
C ALA A 73 9.42 -3.56 10.19
N ALA A 74 10.62 -3.46 9.66
CA ALA A 74 10.87 -3.06 8.29
C ALA A 74 11.64 -4.15 7.54
N TYR A 75 11.45 -4.22 6.22
CA TYR A 75 12.21 -5.10 5.35
C TYR A 75 12.37 -4.48 3.96
N VAL A 76 13.61 -4.39 3.52
CA VAL A 76 13.97 -3.98 2.16
C VAL A 76 14.24 -5.26 1.38
N HIS A 77 13.38 -5.56 0.40
CA HIS A 77 13.56 -6.70 -0.49
C HIS A 77 14.52 -6.36 -1.63
N ASN A 78 14.32 -5.19 -2.25
CA ASN A 78 15.29 -4.54 -3.11
C ASN A 78 15.30 -3.02 -2.81
N GLY A 79 16.49 -2.41 -2.74
CA GLY A 79 16.69 -1.11 -2.11
C GLY A 79 16.77 0.09 -3.04
N PHE A 80 16.18 0.06 -4.22
CA PHE A 80 16.19 1.22 -5.13
C PHE A 80 15.09 2.23 -4.74
N GLY A 81 15.28 2.93 -3.60
CA GLY A 81 14.27 3.84 -3.03
C GLY A 81 14.86 4.87 -2.06
N LYS A 82 14.04 5.82 -1.62
CA LYS A 82 14.39 6.95 -0.73
C LYS A 82 13.53 6.98 0.53
N SER A 83 12.91 5.85 0.88
CA SER A 83 12.08 5.71 2.08
C SER A 83 12.87 6.01 3.35
N THR A 84 12.22 6.59 4.36
CA THR A 84 12.81 7.02 5.63
C THR A 84 12.18 6.30 6.83
N GLY A 85 12.83 6.41 7.99
CA GLY A 85 12.34 5.84 9.24
C GLY A 85 12.72 4.38 9.48
N LEU A 86 13.23 3.68 8.46
CA LEU A 86 13.46 2.23 8.48
C LEU A 86 14.55 1.82 9.47
N ILE A 87 15.63 2.61 9.62
CA ILE A 87 16.77 2.28 10.49
C ILE A 87 16.32 2.08 11.93
N GLN A 88 15.57 3.03 12.48
CA GLN A 88 15.09 2.93 13.87
C GLN A 88 14.02 1.86 14.02
N ILE A 89 13.13 1.67 13.04
CA ILE A 89 12.14 0.59 13.06
C ILE A 89 12.85 -0.78 13.09
N GLU A 90 13.92 -0.94 12.33
CA GLU A 90 14.68 -2.18 12.26
C GLU A 90 15.44 -2.45 13.56
N GLU A 91 16.11 -1.44 14.11
CA GLU A 91 16.94 -1.55 15.32
C GLU A 91 16.09 -1.71 16.60
N LEU A 92 15.05 -0.88 16.75
CA LEU A 92 14.26 -0.83 17.98
C LEU A 92 12.97 -1.67 17.92
N GLY A 93 12.56 -2.10 16.75
CA GLY A 93 11.30 -2.83 16.57
C GLY A 93 10.05 -2.00 16.87
N THR A 94 10.11 -0.66 16.70
CA THR A 94 9.03 0.25 17.07
C THR A 94 8.67 1.25 15.97
N LEU A 95 7.36 1.55 15.85
CA LEU A 95 6.81 2.65 15.06
C LEU A 95 6.22 3.70 16.01
N GLU A 96 6.66 4.95 15.87
CA GLU A 96 6.30 6.07 16.76
C GLU A 96 5.63 7.25 16.05
N THR A 97 5.34 7.11 14.74
CA THR A 97 4.62 8.10 13.93
C THR A 97 3.56 7.39 13.09
N PRO A 98 2.60 8.11 12.48
CA PRO A 98 1.89 7.59 11.32
C PRO A 98 2.87 7.16 10.23
N VAL A 99 2.44 6.28 9.33
CA VAL A 99 3.19 5.97 8.10
C VAL A 99 2.60 6.80 6.97
N ALA A 100 3.44 7.54 6.25
CA ALA A 100 3.01 8.28 5.07
C ALA A 100 3.64 7.72 3.79
N LEU A 101 2.88 7.78 2.69
CA LEU A 101 3.33 7.45 1.34
C LEU A 101 3.22 8.70 0.47
N THR A 102 4.16 8.88 -0.45
CA THR A 102 4.19 10.02 -1.38
C THR A 102 5.04 9.69 -2.62
N ASN A 103 5.45 10.70 -3.38
CA ASN A 103 6.40 10.52 -4.48
C ASN A 103 7.85 10.76 -4.03
N THR A 104 8.79 10.31 -4.86
CA THR A 104 10.23 10.32 -4.61
C THR A 104 10.80 11.68 -4.19
N LEU A 105 10.39 12.78 -4.84
CA LEU A 105 10.97 14.11 -4.57
C LEU A 105 10.27 14.86 -3.43
N ASN A 106 9.20 14.29 -2.86
CA ASN A 106 8.45 14.91 -1.75
C ASN A 106 8.67 14.21 -0.40
N VAL A 107 9.52 13.18 -0.32
CA VAL A 107 9.82 12.49 0.95
C VAL A 107 10.22 13.47 2.05
N GLY A 108 11.09 14.44 1.75
CA GLY A 108 11.59 15.40 2.75
C GLY A 108 10.50 16.27 3.37
N ILE A 109 9.59 16.82 2.55
CA ILE A 109 8.50 17.68 3.08
C ILE A 109 7.47 16.84 3.86
N VAL A 110 7.19 15.59 3.43
CA VAL A 110 6.28 14.69 4.13
C VAL A 110 6.88 14.26 5.47
N TRP A 111 8.18 13.96 5.51
CA TRP A 111 8.92 13.67 6.74
C TRP A 111 8.82 14.82 7.76
N ASP A 112 9.14 16.04 7.32
CA ASP A 112 9.08 17.25 8.15
C ASP A 112 7.65 17.51 8.68
N SER A 113 6.65 17.31 7.83
CA SER A 113 5.24 17.48 8.22
C SER A 113 4.78 16.45 9.26
N LEU A 114 5.22 15.17 9.14
CA LEU A 114 4.94 14.15 10.16
C LEU A 114 5.64 14.46 11.49
N ALA A 115 6.89 14.98 11.44
CA ALA A 115 7.60 15.41 12.64
C ALA A 115 6.82 16.54 13.35
N GLU A 116 6.36 17.54 12.60
CA GLU A 116 5.53 18.62 13.16
C GLU A 116 4.19 18.09 13.71
N TYR A 117 3.54 17.16 13.01
CA TYR A 117 2.31 16.55 13.51
C TYR A 117 2.53 15.89 14.88
N VAL A 118 3.58 15.09 15.03
CA VAL A 118 3.89 14.41 16.29
C VAL A 118 4.29 15.41 17.39
N LEU A 119 5.05 16.47 17.05
CA LEU A 119 5.36 17.55 18.01
C LEU A 119 4.09 18.19 18.56
N LYS A 120 3.11 18.50 17.71
CA LYS A 120 1.81 19.04 18.12
C LYS A 120 1.02 18.08 19.01
N GLU A 121 1.03 16.79 18.70
CA GLU A 121 0.38 15.79 19.55
C GLU A 121 1.07 15.68 20.93
N CYS A 122 2.40 15.71 20.96
CA CYS A 122 3.16 15.72 22.21
C CYS A 122 2.94 17.00 23.04
N GLU A 123 2.82 18.16 22.39
CA GLU A 123 2.50 19.43 23.06
C GLU A 123 1.13 19.36 23.75
N LYS A 124 0.11 18.80 23.08
CA LYS A 124 -1.23 18.60 23.69
C LYS A 124 -1.17 17.70 24.93
N ASP A 125 -0.28 16.72 24.94
CA ASP A 125 -0.10 15.78 26.05
C ASP A 125 0.89 16.32 27.11
N GLY A 126 1.47 17.51 26.92
CA GLY A 126 2.42 18.12 27.84
C GLY A 126 3.77 17.38 27.93
N VAL A 127 4.16 16.67 26.87
CA VAL A 127 5.38 15.85 26.85
C VAL A 127 6.37 16.41 25.82
N PRO A 128 7.65 16.63 26.18
CA PRO A 128 8.66 17.04 25.23
C PRO A 128 9.06 15.90 24.30
N ALA A 129 9.04 16.12 22.99
CA ALA A 129 9.62 15.23 22.00
C ALA A 129 10.90 15.87 21.42
N LEU A 130 12.05 15.32 21.74
CA LEU A 130 13.36 15.84 21.34
C LEU A 130 13.96 15.08 20.14
N SER A 131 13.40 13.94 19.81
CA SER A 131 13.81 13.10 18.69
C SER A 131 12.59 12.33 18.19
N ILE A 132 12.30 12.39 16.90
CA ILE A 132 11.17 11.74 16.26
C ILE A 132 11.67 11.02 15.01
N ASN A 133 11.17 9.83 14.74
CA ASN A 133 11.53 9.02 13.57
C ASN A 133 10.35 8.85 12.59
N PRO A 134 10.02 9.84 11.76
CA PRO A 134 8.95 9.72 10.78
C PRO A 134 9.18 8.62 9.75
N ALA A 135 8.16 7.78 9.54
CA ALA A 135 8.16 6.71 8.57
C ALA A 135 7.49 7.17 7.26
N VAL A 136 8.28 7.34 6.21
CA VAL A 136 7.79 7.78 4.89
C VAL A 136 8.26 6.83 3.81
N GLY A 137 7.30 6.28 3.02
CA GLY A 137 7.55 5.50 1.82
C GLY A 137 7.30 6.30 0.54
N GLU A 138 7.86 5.83 -0.58
CA GLU A 138 7.73 6.54 -1.85
C GLU A 138 7.74 5.63 -3.07
N CYS A 139 7.06 6.09 -4.13
CA CYS A 139 7.21 5.58 -5.48
C CYS A 139 7.39 6.74 -6.47
N ASN A 140 8.13 6.51 -7.55
CA ASN A 140 8.37 7.53 -8.57
C ASN A 140 7.17 7.66 -9.51
N ASP A 141 6.54 8.83 -9.54
CA ASP A 141 5.36 9.14 -10.35
C ASP A 141 5.67 9.99 -11.60
N SER A 142 6.94 10.13 -11.98
CA SER A 142 7.42 11.06 -13.00
C SER A 142 6.91 10.81 -14.43
N ARG A 143 6.25 9.70 -14.70
CA ARG A 143 5.66 9.40 -16.01
C ARG A 143 4.31 10.11 -16.22
N ILE A 144 3.59 10.37 -15.14
CA ILE A 144 2.26 11.00 -15.14
C ILE A 144 2.32 12.40 -14.49
N ASN A 145 3.23 12.59 -13.52
CA ASN A 145 3.38 13.80 -12.73
C ASN A 145 4.64 14.57 -13.10
N HIS A 146 4.56 15.88 -13.28
CA HIS A 146 5.75 16.74 -13.36
C HIS A 146 6.43 16.81 -11.99
N ILE A 147 7.12 15.72 -11.63
CA ILE A 147 7.67 15.47 -10.28
C ILE A 147 8.60 16.58 -9.77
N GLN A 148 9.30 17.30 -10.69
CA GLN A 148 10.18 18.42 -10.36
C GLN A 148 9.43 19.60 -9.75
N ASN A 149 8.13 19.73 -9.97
CA ASN A 149 7.30 20.79 -9.39
C ASN A 149 7.16 20.63 -7.87
N ARG A 150 7.43 19.43 -7.34
CA ARG A 150 7.36 19.14 -5.91
C ARG A 150 6.05 19.65 -5.32
N ALA A 151 4.93 19.27 -5.95
CA ALA A 151 3.60 19.82 -5.69
C ALA A 151 3.07 19.52 -4.28
N VAL A 152 3.51 18.41 -3.65
CA VAL A 152 3.12 18.09 -2.28
C VAL A 152 3.69 19.12 -1.31
N LYS A 153 2.82 19.63 -0.45
CA LYS A 153 3.12 20.61 0.60
C LYS A 153 2.62 20.08 1.94
N LYS A 154 3.00 20.75 3.02
CA LYS A 154 2.62 20.43 4.39
C LYS A 154 1.11 20.30 4.59
N GLU A 155 0.33 21.24 4.06
CA GLU A 155 -1.13 21.23 4.14
C GLU A 155 -1.77 19.95 3.59
N HIS A 156 -1.17 19.34 2.56
CA HIS A 156 -1.66 18.09 1.99
C HIS A 156 -1.45 16.89 2.93
N VAL A 157 -0.37 16.90 3.72
CA VAL A 157 -0.11 15.86 4.74
C VAL A 157 -1.12 15.98 5.87
N PHE A 158 -1.35 17.18 6.38
CA PHE A 158 -2.34 17.41 7.44
C PHE A 158 -3.75 17.08 6.96
N ALA A 159 -4.13 17.49 5.74
CA ALA A 159 -5.42 17.12 5.15
C ALA A 159 -5.60 15.60 5.05
N ALA A 160 -4.57 14.86 4.64
CA ALA A 160 -4.64 13.39 4.59
C ALA A 160 -4.81 12.77 5.99
N ILE A 161 -4.19 13.36 7.02
CA ILE A 161 -4.37 12.91 8.42
C ILE A 161 -5.81 13.19 8.89
N GLU A 162 -6.34 14.38 8.63
CA GLU A 162 -7.69 14.80 9.04
C GLU A 162 -8.79 13.98 8.35
N LEU A 163 -8.58 13.60 7.08
CA LEU A 163 -9.51 12.80 6.28
C LEU A 163 -9.41 11.30 6.56
N ALA A 164 -8.50 10.86 7.44
CA ALA A 164 -8.28 9.44 7.69
C ALA A 164 -9.51 8.78 8.32
N GLY A 165 -10.00 7.73 7.67
CA GLY A 165 -11.17 6.96 8.06
C GLY A 165 -10.97 5.46 7.92
N GLU A 166 -11.97 4.70 8.35
CA GLU A 166 -11.98 3.24 8.17
C GLU A 166 -12.34 2.84 6.74
N ASP A 167 -13.08 3.65 6.05
CA ASP A 167 -13.33 3.52 4.62
C ASP A 167 -12.55 4.58 3.86
N PHE A 168 -11.92 4.18 2.74
CA PHE A 168 -11.08 5.02 1.92
C PHE A 168 -11.08 4.52 0.47
N ASP A 169 -10.80 5.42 -0.46
CA ASP A 169 -10.73 5.11 -1.89
C ASP A 169 -9.45 4.34 -2.26
N GLU A 170 -9.54 3.55 -3.33
CA GLU A 170 -8.42 2.82 -3.94
C GLU A 170 -8.20 3.29 -5.39
N GLY A 171 -7.06 2.92 -5.98
CA GLY A 171 -6.67 3.30 -7.33
C GLY A 171 -5.82 4.57 -7.34
N ASP A 172 -6.15 5.48 -8.24
CA ASP A 172 -5.37 6.69 -8.56
C ASP A 172 -5.63 7.85 -7.58
N VAL A 173 -5.52 7.58 -6.28
CA VAL A 173 -5.74 8.49 -5.16
C VAL A 173 -4.47 8.68 -4.32
N GLY A 174 -4.36 9.83 -3.65
CA GLY A 174 -3.25 10.13 -2.76
C GLY A 174 -1.89 9.90 -3.43
N ALA A 175 -1.00 9.18 -2.76
CA ALA A 175 0.32 8.82 -3.27
C ALA A 175 0.28 7.94 -4.54
N GLY A 176 -0.85 7.29 -4.83
CA GLY A 176 -1.04 6.46 -6.01
C GLY A 176 -1.52 7.21 -7.26
N ALA A 177 -1.76 8.53 -7.17
CA ALA A 177 -2.36 9.29 -8.25
C ALA A 177 -1.55 9.24 -9.56
N GLY A 178 -0.21 9.29 -9.47
CA GLY A 178 0.69 9.32 -10.63
C GLY A 178 1.45 8.01 -10.89
N THR A 179 1.16 6.92 -10.18
CA THR A 179 1.90 5.66 -10.30
C THR A 179 1.41 4.79 -11.46
N ILE A 180 2.30 3.94 -11.96
CA ILE A 180 2.04 2.96 -13.03
C ILE A 180 2.48 1.57 -12.57
N CYS A 181 1.73 0.53 -12.99
CA CYS A 181 2.05 -0.84 -12.61
C CYS A 181 1.87 -1.75 -13.83
N TYR A 182 2.91 -2.49 -14.20
CA TYR A 182 2.92 -3.31 -15.43
C TYR A 182 2.61 -2.53 -16.71
N GLY A 183 3.04 -1.25 -16.80
CA GLY A 183 2.70 -0.39 -17.93
C GLY A 183 1.20 -0.04 -18.04
N LEU A 184 0.43 -0.32 -17.00
CA LEU A 184 -0.96 0.09 -16.78
C LEU A 184 -1.00 1.16 -15.68
N LYS A 185 -2.17 1.77 -15.45
CA LYS A 185 -2.34 2.66 -14.31
C LYS A 185 -2.19 1.86 -13.01
N GLY A 186 -1.28 2.29 -12.14
CA GLY A 186 -1.11 1.81 -10.79
C GLY A 186 -1.91 2.65 -9.78
N GLY A 187 -1.64 2.47 -8.49
CA GLY A 187 -2.37 3.22 -7.48
C GLY A 187 -2.16 2.74 -6.05
N ILE A 188 -3.08 3.16 -5.19
CA ILE A 188 -3.27 2.59 -3.85
C ILE A 188 -4.22 1.40 -3.94
N GLY A 189 -3.85 0.30 -3.33
CA GLY A 189 -4.73 -0.86 -3.20
C GLY A 189 -4.62 -1.50 -1.83
N SER A 190 -5.64 -2.21 -1.42
CA SER A 190 -5.68 -2.83 -0.10
C SER A 190 -6.40 -4.16 -0.12
N ALA A 191 -6.11 -5.00 0.86
CA ALA A 191 -6.86 -6.21 1.15
C ALA A 191 -6.62 -6.66 2.59
N SER A 192 -7.47 -7.54 3.10
CA SER A 192 -7.30 -8.14 4.42
C SER A 192 -7.62 -9.64 4.42
N ARG A 193 -7.09 -10.34 5.42
CA ARG A 193 -7.36 -11.75 5.68
C ARG A 193 -7.61 -11.96 7.16
N ILE A 194 -8.55 -12.85 7.46
CA ILE A 194 -8.86 -13.26 8.83
C ILE A 194 -8.27 -14.64 9.08
N ILE A 195 -7.45 -14.74 10.10
CA ILE A 195 -6.89 -16.02 10.58
C ILE A 195 -7.41 -16.32 11.98
N THR A 196 -7.58 -17.60 12.29
CA THR A 196 -8.02 -18.05 13.61
C THR A 196 -6.85 -18.71 14.32
N LEU A 197 -6.57 -18.27 15.55
CA LEU A 197 -5.58 -18.86 16.42
C LEU A 197 -6.15 -18.91 17.85
N ASP A 198 -6.06 -20.07 18.49
CA ASP A 198 -6.57 -20.32 19.85
C ASP A 198 -8.04 -19.85 20.02
N GLY A 199 -8.89 -20.18 19.01
CA GLY A 199 -10.32 -19.85 18.99
C GLY A 199 -10.66 -18.36 18.77
N LYS A 200 -9.65 -17.50 18.56
CA LYS A 200 -9.80 -16.07 18.33
C LYS A 200 -9.45 -15.69 16.89
N GLU A 201 -10.26 -14.83 16.28
CA GLU A 201 -9.95 -14.25 14.98
C GLU A 201 -8.97 -13.08 15.11
N TYR A 202 -8.02 -13.02 14.16
CA TYR A 202 -7.06 -11.93 13.99
C TYR A 202 -7.02 -11.50 12.54
N THR A 203 -6.75 -10.23 12.32
CA THR A 203 -6.71 -9.63 10.99
C THR A 203 -5.28 -9.39 10.52
N ILE A 204 -4.99 -9.75 9.28
CA ILE A 204 -3.81 -9.31 8.53
C ILE A 204 -4.29 -8.39 7.43
N GLY A 205 -4.02 -7.11 7.53
CA GLY A 205 -4.36 -6.09 6.54
C GLY A 205 -3.14 -5.59 5.78
N VAL A 206 -3.25 -5.42 4.47
CA VAL A 206 -2.19 -4.91 3.61
C VAL A 206 -2.70 -3.73 2.79
N LEU A 207 -1.87 -2.68 2.67
CA LEU A 207 -2.03 -1.58 1.74
C LEU A 207 -0.75 -1.48 0.90
N VAL A 208 -0.91 -1.25 -0.39
CA VAL A 208 0.21 -1.03 -1.31
C VAL A 208 0.09 0.31 -2.04
N GLN A 209 1.24 0.90 -2.35
CA GLN A 209 1.40 1.89 -3.41
C GLN A 209 2.18 1.20 -4.52
N SER A 210 1.52 0.86 -5.64
CA SER A 210 2.10 0.04 -6.72
C SER A 210 2.63 0.91 -7.85
N ASN A 211 3.89 0.69 -8.23
CA ASN A 211 4.56 1.40 -9.32
C ASN A 211 5.72 0.55 -9.88
N PHE A 212 5.44 -0.67 -10.36
CA PHE A 212 6.48 -1.63 -10.74
C PHE A 212 6.02 -2.55 -11.88
N GLY A 213 6.93 -3.37 -12.38
CA GLY A 213 6.68 -4.48 -13.27
C GLY A 213 6.74 -4.15 -14.76
N ALA A 214 7.27 -5.09 -15.54
CA ALA A 214 7.21 -5.06 -17.01
C ALA A 214 5.89 -5.62 -17.51
N THR A 215 5.30 -5.00 -18.54
CA THR A 215 3.98 -5.41 -19.05
C THR A 215 3.94 -6.87 -19.48
N ALA A 216 5.01 -7.34 -20.14
CA ALA A 216 5.11 -8.71 -20.65
C ALA A 216 5.05 -9.79 -19.55
N ASP A 217 5.51 -9.44 -18.34
CA ASP A 217 5.62 -10.38 -17.23
C ASP A 217 4.33 -10.51 -16.42
N PHE A 218 3.34 -9.64 -16.66
CA PHE A 218 2.12 -9.61 -15.84
C PHE A 218 1.35 -10.93 -15.87
N VAL A 219 1.08 -11.45 -14.68
CA VAL A 219 0.30 -12.68 -14.42
C VAL A 219 -1.00 -12.32 -13.71
N LEU A 220 -2.12 -12.79 -14.24
CA LEU A 220 -3.45 -12.67 -13.65
C LEU A 220 -4.09 -14.05 -13.57
N ASP A 221 -4.61 -14.41 -12.40
CA ASP A 221 -5.28 -15.71 -12.17
C ASP A 221 -4.43 -16.91 -12.63
N GLY A 222 -3.11 -16.85 -12.36
CA GLY A 222 -2.15 -17.89 -12.75
C GLY A 222 -1.85 -17.97 -14.25
N ARG A 223 -2.31 -17.01 -15.06
CA ARG A 223 -2.14 -16.98 -16.52
C ARG A 223 -1.29 -15.80 -16.94
N ALA A 224 -0.46 -15.98 -17.98
CA ALA A 224 0.29 -14.90 -18.59
C ALA A 224 -0.67 -13.89 -19.26
N ALA A 225 -1.04 -12.85 -18.52
CA ALA A 225 -1.93 -11.80 -19.01
C ALA A 225 -1.18 -10.73 -19.83
N GLY A 226 0.09 -10.50 -19.50
CA GLY A 226 0.92 -9.45 -20.12
C GLY A 226 0.96 -9.53 -21.65
N PRO A 227 1.32 -10.66 -22.27
CA PRO A 227 1.34 -10.79 -23.74
C PRO A 227 -0.02 -10.55 -24.38
N ARG A 228 -1.12 -10.91 -23.72
CA ARG A 228 -2.49 -10.66 -24.20
C ARG A 228 -2.80 -9.17 -24.16
N ILE A 229 -2.45 -8.48 -23.07
CA ILE A 229 -2.61 -7.02 -22.95
C ILE A 229 -1.83 -6.30 -24.07
N LEU A 230 -0.58 -6.68 -24.31
CA LEU A 230 0.24 -6.11 -25.37
C LEU A 230 -0.45 -6.24 -26.74
N LYS A 231 -0.99 -7.42 -27.04
CA LYS A 231 -1.73 -7.68 -28.28
C LYS A 231 -3.03 -6.85 -28.38
N MET A 232 -3.79 -6.70 -27.29
CA MET A 232 -5.01 -5.88 -27.25
C MET A 232 -4.72 -4.39 -27.44
N LYS A 233 -3.50 -3.96 -27.16
CA LYS A 233 -3.02 -2.59 -27.32
C LYS A 233 -2.52 -2.29 -28.73
N GLU A 234 -2.20 -3.30 -29.52
CA GLU A 234 -1.90 -3.13 -30.95
C GLU A 234 -3.10 -2.51 -31.65
N GLY A 235 -2.99 -1.24 -32.10
CA GLY A 235 -4.09 -0.49 -32.71
C GLY A 235 -4.84 0.49 -31.79
N LYS A 236 -4.58 0.50 -30.47
CA LYS A 236 -4.95 1.60 -29.58
C LYS A 236 -3.91 2.73 -29.66
N GLU A 237 -4.19 3.90 -29.04
CA GLU A 237 -3.24 5.03 -28.98
C GLU A 237 -1.83 4.60 -28.55
N LYS A 238 -0.80 5.33 -29.00
CA LYS A 238 0.62 5.09 -28.68
C LYS A 238 0.80 4.85 -27.20
N MET A 239 1.25 3.67 -26.87
CA MET A 239 1.45 3.21 -25.51
C MET A 239 2.93 2.98 -25.25
N GLU A 240 3.39 3.45 -24.11
CA GLU A 240 4.68 3.02 -23.59
C GLU A 240 4.55 1.59 -23.05
N THR A 241 5.42 0.70 -23.51
CA THR A 241 5.57 -0.63 -22.94
C THR A 241 6.64 -0.55 -21.86
N ALA A 242 6.32 -0.99 -20.65
CA ALA A 242 7.35 -1.20 -19.65
C ALA A 242 8.17 -2.44 -20.08
N GLU A 243 9.35 -2.20 -20.65
CA GLU A 243 10.21 -3.27 -21.18
C GLU A 243 11.02 -3.99 -20.09
N GLU A 244 11.23 -3.33 -18.94
CA GLU A 244 11.98 -3.86 -17.82
C GLU A 244 11.21 -3.66 -16.52
N ASP A 245 11.44 -4.57 -15.57
CA ASP A 245 10.93 -4.42 -14.19
C ASP A 245 11.74 -3.33 -13.46
N LYS A 246 11.30 -2.08 -13.67
CA LYS A 246 11.80 -0.87 -13.02
C LYS A 246 10.65 -0.21 -12.27
N GLY A 247 10.94 0.38 -11.14
CA GLY A 247 9.94 1.13 -10.40
C GLY A 247 10.02 0.89 -8.91
N SER A 248 8.89 0.74 -8.24
CA SER A 248 8.86 0.51 -6.80
C SER A 248 7.49 0.05 -6.33
N ILE A 249 7.46 -0.59 -5.18
CA ILE A 249 6.23 -0.83 -4.43
C ILE A 249 6.49 -0.59 -2.95
N MET A 250 5.65 0.24 -2.34
CA MET A 250 5.55 0.30 -0.90
C MET A 250 4.46 -0.66 -0.43
N THR A 251 4.79 -1.47 0.57
CA THR A 251 3.83 -2.39 1.20
C THR A 251 3.75 -2.11 2.68
N ILE A 252 2.55 -1.75 3.16
CA ILE A 252 2.27 -1.53 4.58
C ILE A 252 1.37 -2.67 5.06
N LEU A 253 1.84 -3.39 6.09
CA LEU A 253 1.08 -4.46 6.72
C LEU A 253 0.71 -4.08 8.14
N ALA A 254 -0.57 -4.14 8.47
CA ALA A 254 -1.08 -4.00 9.83
C ALA A 254 -1.68 -5.32 10.31
N THR A 255 -1.61 -5.56 11.62
CA THR A 255 -2.28 -6.72 12.23
C THR A 255 -2.61 -6.44 13.70
N ASP A 256 -3.61 -7.13 14.23
CA ASP A 256 -3.89 -7.23 15.67
C ASP A 256 -3.36 -8.55 16.27
N LEU A 257 -2.64 -9.36 15.48
CA LEU A 257 -1.99 -10.58 15.96
C LEU A 257 -0.87 -10.22 16.94
N PRO A 258 -0.80 -10.84 18.13
CA PRO A 258 0.27 -10.62 19.10
C PRO A 258 1.57 -11.27 18.60
N VAL A 259 2.45 -10.44 18.07
CA VAL A 259 3.75 -10.85 17.52
C VAL A 259 4.86 -9.95 17.99
N THR A 260 6.07 -10.51 18.08
CA THR A 260 7.30 -9.74 18.28
C THR A 260 7.72 -9.06 16.96
N SER A 261 8.59 -8.04 17.02
CA SER A 261 9.18 -7.42 15.84
C SER A 261 9.85 -8.46 14.91
N ARG A 262 10.55 -9.43 15.47
CA ARG A 262 11.18 -10.52 14.72
C ARG A 262 10.16 -11.38 13.97
N GLN A 263 9.05 -11.76 14.62
CA GLN A 263 7.97 -12.53 13.98
C GLN A 263 7.27 -11.70 12.90
N LEU A 264 6.99 -10.43 13.19
CA LEU A 264 6.39 -9.49 12.24
C LEU A 264 7.28 -9.31 11.00
N LYS A 265 8.61 -9.18 11.17
CA LYS A 265 9.58 -9.14 10.06
C LYS A 265 9.47 -10.37 9.16
N ARG A 266 9.27 -11.57 9.76
CA ARG A 266 9.04 -12.80 8.98
C ARG A 266 7.72 -12.76 8.20
N ILE A 267 6.68 -12.17 8.78
CA ILE A 267 5.35 -12.04 8.13
C ILE A 267 5.42 -11.06 6.97
N ILE A 268 5.93 -9.84 7.16
CA ILE A 268 5.99 -8.83 6.10
C ILE A 268 6.83 -9.28 4.90
N ARG A 269 7.87 -10.05 5.11
CA ARG A 269 8.67 -10.65 4.02
C ARG A 269 7.85 -11.55 3.09
N ARG A 270 6.70 -12.09 3.52
CA ARG A 270 5.82 -12.93 2.68
C ARG A 270 4.97 -12.11 1.72
N THR A 271 4.88 -10.80 1.90
CA THR A 271 4.24 -9.94 0.91
C THR A 271 5.00 -9.97 -0.43
N ALA A 272 6.32 -10.23 -0.44
CA ALA A 272 7.11 -10.47 -1.65
C ALA A 272 6.58 -11.67 -2.47
N VAL A 273 6.00 -12.69 -1.83
CA VAL A 273 5.35 -13.80 -2.54
C VAL A 273 4.10 -13.30 -3.25
N GLY A 274 3.35 -12.36 -2.65
CA GLY A 274 2.20 -11.71 -3.29
C GLY A 274 2.61 -10.90 -4.52
N ILE A 275 3.73 -10.17 -4.44
CA ILE A 275 4.32 -9.43 -5.56
C ILE A 275 4.72 -10.40 -6.68
N ALA A 276 5.45 -11.46 -6.35
CA ALA A 276 5.89 -12.46 -7.34
C ALA A 276 4.71 -13.17 -8.04
N ARG A 277 3.56 -13.34 -7.37
CA ARG A 277 2.35 -13.94 -7.98
C ARG A 277 1.77 -13.08 -9.11
N THR A 278 2.06 -11.79 -9.15
CA THR A 278 1.66 -10.90 -10.25
C THR A 278 2.65 -10.90 -11.41
N GLY A 279 3.75 -11.68 -11.32
CA GLY A 279 4.73 -11.89 -12.38
C GLY A 279 6.06 -11.15 -12.18
N ALA A 280 6.18 -10.27 -11.16
CA ALA A 280 7.41 -9.52 -10.91
C ALA A 280 8.55 -10.42 -10.43
N TYR A 281 9.74 -10.15 -10.93
CA TYR A 281 10.99 -10.79 -10.50
C TYR A 281 11.91 -9.87 -9.67
N THR A 282 11.42 -8.65 -9.33
CA THR A 282 12.16 -7.66 -8.54
C THR A 282 13.46 -7.25 -9.21
N GLY A 283 13.35 -6.49 -10.30
CA GLY A 283 14.50 -6.05 -11.11
C GLY A 283 15.42 -5.10 -10.35
N HIS A 284 16.67 -4.96 -10.79
CA HIS A 284 17.69 -4.11 -10.16
C HIS A 284 17.23 -2.66 -9.91
N GLY A 285 16.49 -2.08 -10.84
CA GLY A 285 15.98 -0.71 -10.76
C GLY A 285 14.65 -0.55 -9.99
N SER A 286 14.16 -1.62 -9.35
CA SER A 286 12.92 -1.64 -8.59
C SER A 286 13.17 -1.48 -7.08
N GLY A 287 12.29 -0.81 -6.36
CA GLY A 287 12.37 -0.60 -4.92
C GLY A 287 11.21 -1.26 -4.18
N GLU A 288 11.42 -2.42 -3.57
CA GLU A 288 10.42 -3.13 -2.77
C GLU A 288 10.71 -2.95 -1.30
N VAL A 289 9.93 -2.07 -0.65
CA VAL A 289 10.07 -1.75 0.76
C VAL A 289 8.78 -2.08 1.51
N MET A 290 8.93 -2.75 2.63
CA MET A 290 7.85 -3.25 3.46
C MET A 290 7.97 -2.70 4.87
N ILE A 291 6.88 -2.13 5.40
CA ILE A 291 6.75 -1.72 6.80
C ILE A 291 5.56 -2.47 7.39
N GLY A 292 5.74 -3.06 8.56
CA GLY A 292 4.65 -3.69 9.29
C GLY A 292 4.56 -3.24 10.73
N PHE A 293 3.35 -3.25 11.29
CA PHE A 293 3.12 -3.00 12.71
C PHE A 293 1.99 -3.88 13.23
N THR A 294 2.03 -4.16 14.55
CA THR A 294 0.92 -4.79 15.26
C THR A 294 0.32 -3.86 16.29
N THR A 295 -1.01 -3.89 16.39
CA THR A 295 -1.76 -3.13 17.40
C THR A 295 -1.84 -3.85 18.74
N ALA A 296 -1.47 -5.14 18.80
CA ALA A 296 -1.57 -5.98 20.00
C ALA A 296 -0.54 -5.64 21.08
N ASN A 297 0.70 -5.35 20.67
CA ASN A 297 1.79 -5.05 21.59
C ASN A 297 2.19 -3.57 21.48
N ARG A 298 2.06 -2.83 22.58
CA ARG A 298 2.39 -1.40 22.65
C ARG A 298 3.58 -1.19 23.58
N ILE A 299 4.43 -0.24 23.21
CA ILE A 299 5.69 0.06 23.91
C ILE A 299 5.65 1.50 24.38
N PRO A 300 5.51 1.77 25.70
CA PRO A 300 5.51 3.15 26.21
C PRO A 300 6.87 3.82 25.95
N ALA A 301 6.83 5.12 25.63
CA ALA A 301 8.05 5.92 25.39
C ALA A 301 8.98 5.97 26.61
N SER A 302 8.43 5.83 27.82
CA SER A 302 9.19 5.74 29.05
C SER A 302 8.68 4.59 29.90
N GLY A 303 9.56 3.63 30.20
CA GLY A 303 9.27 2.49 31.08
C GLY A 303 9.59 2.76 32.55
N HIS A 304 10.27 3.88 32.87
CA HIS A 304 10.70 4.20 34.26
C HIS A 304 11.31 3.01 35.04
N GLY A 305 12.08 2.17 34.34
CA GLY A 305 12.71 0.97 34.93
C GLY A 305 11.77 -0.22 35.18
N LYS A 306 10.53 -0.19 34.67
CA LYS A 306 9.58 -1.31 34.78
C LYS A 306 9.77 -2.32 33.66
N LEU A 307 9.59 -3.59 33.95
CA LEU A 307 9.54 -4.66 32.97
C LEU A 307 8.26 -4.52 32.13
N LEU A 308 8.38 -4.77 30.84
CA LEU A 308 7.25 -4.84 29.91
C LEU A 308 6.90 -6.30 29.65
N SER A 309 5.59 -6.59 29.56
CA SER A 309 5.09 -7.90 29.14
C SER A 309 4.59 -7.85 27.71
N PHE A 310 5.00 -8.83 26.91
CA PHE A 310 4.59 -8.99 25.52
C PHE A 310 3.91 -10.33 25.30
N SER A 311 2.84 -10.34 24.55
CA SER A 311 2.25 -11.56 24.01
C SER A 311 2.86 -11.88 22.65
N MET A 312 3.08 -13.17 22.39
CA MET A 312 3.57 -13.64 21.10
C MET A 312 2.94 -14.99 20.75
N ILE A 313 2.83 -15.25 19.44
CA ILE A 313 2.37 -16.55 18.97
C ILE A 313 3.52 -17.58 18.99
N PRO A 314 3.21 -18.88 19.13
CA PRO A 314 4.18 -19.95 18.89
C PRO A 314 4.70 -19.91 17.44
N GLU A 315 5.97 -20.26 17.21
CA GLU A 315 6.58 -20.22 15.87
C GLU A 315 5.95 -21.20 14.87
N ASP A 316 5.46 -22.33 15.32
CA ASP A 316 4.77 -23.34 14.51
C ASP A 316 3.38 -22.88 14.04
N SER A 317 2.80 -21.90 14.71
CA SER A 317 1.48 -21.33 14.37
C SER A 317 1.55 -20.17 13.36
N ILE A 318 2.75 -19.72 12.93
CA ILE A 318 2.94 -18.52 12.12
C ILE A 318 2.53 -18.70 10.65
N ASN A 319 2.39 -19.94 10.16
CA ASN A 319 2.13 -20.21 8.74
C ASN A 319 0.83 -19.59 8.22
N ALA A 320 -0.22 -19.54 9.04
CA ALA A 320 -1.47 -18.88 8.67
C ALA A 320 -1.26 -17.38 8.36
N ALA A 321 -0.45 -16.69 9.17
CA ALA A 321 -0.10 -15.29 8.95
C ALA A 321 0.79 -15.10 7.70
N PHE A 322 1.67 -16.04 7.39
CA PHE A 322 2.47 -16.03 6.16
C PHE A 322 1.61 -16.12 4.91
N GLN A 323 0.67 -17.08 4.90
CA GLN A 323 -0.26 -17.23 3.78
C GLN A 323 -1.16 -16.00 3.66
N ALA A 324 -1.71 -15.50 4.76
CA ALA A 324 -2.55 -14.31 4.80
C ALA A 324 -1.84 -13.07 4.23
N ALA A 325 -0.58 -12.84 4.61
CA ALA A 325 0.23 -11.73 4.10
C ALA A 325 0.47 -11.83 2.59
N ALA A 326 0.77 -13.04 2.08
CA ALA A 326 0.98 -13.26 0.65
C ALA A 326 -0.30 -13.07 -0.17
N GLU A 327 -1.44 -13.58 0.31
CA GLU A 327 -2.73 -13.44 -0.37
C GLU A 327 -3.24 -12.00 -0.35
N ALA A 328 -3.13 -11.30 0.80
CA ALA A 328 -3.55 -9.92 0.93
C ALA A 328 -2.70 -8.97 0.07
N ALA A 329 -1.38 -9.17 0.00
CA ALA A 329 -0.51 -8.38 -0.86
C ALA A 329 -0.82 -8.58 -2.35
N HIS A 330 -1.03 -9.82 -2.78
CA HIS A 330 -1.43 -10.14 -4.16
C HIS A 330 -2.73 -9.41 -4.54
N GLU A 331 -3.76 -9.51 -3.71
CA GLU A 331 -5.04 -8.85 -3.96
C GLU A 331 -4.94 -7.33 -3.93
N ALA A 332 -4.19 -6.76 -2.97
CA ALA A 332 -3.98 -5.32 -2.86
C ALA A 332 -3.34 -4.74 -4.14
N ILE A 333 -2.36 -5.44 -4.74
CA ILE A 333 -1.76 -5.03 -6.01
C ILE A 333 -2.81 -5.00 -7.13
N LEU A 334 -3.60 -6.05 -7.28
CA LEU A 334 -4.64 -6.09 -8.31
C LEU A 334 -5.72 -5.02 -8.08
N ASN A 335 -6.12 -4.77 -6.82
CA ASN A 335 -7.04 -3.70 -6.48
C ASN A 335 -6.49 -2.31 -6.82
N SER A 336 -5.20 -2.07 -6.62
CA SER A 336 -4.55 -0.80 -6.99
C SER A 336 -4.66 -0.48 -8.48
N MET A 337 -4.67 -1.52 -9.31
CA MET A 337 -4.71 -1.40 -10.78
C MET A 337 -6.15 -1.35 -11.33
N VAL A 338 -7.06 -2.13 -10.73
CA VAL A 338 -8.44 -2.23 -11.22
C VAL A 338 -9.32 -1.07 -10.77
N CYS A 339 -9.03 -0.49 -9.59
CA CYS A 339 -9.74 0.67 -9.05
C CYS A 339 -9.21 2.00 -9.61
N ALA A 340 -8.09 2.00 -10.33
CA ALA A 340 -7.54 3.21 -10.94
C ALA A 340 -8.29 3.58 -12.23
N GLU A 341 -8.31 4.87 -12.56
CA GLU A 341 -8.85 5.37 -13.82
C GLU A 341 -7.73 5.52 -14.85
N SER A 342 -8.05 5.23 -16.13
CA SER A 342 -7.10 5.43 -17.21
C SER A 342 -6.65 6.87 -17.29
N THR A 343 -5.34 7.10 -17.36
CA THR A 343 -4.75 8.44 -17.25
C THR A 343 -3.69 8.64 -18.32
N ARG A 344 -3.65 9.84 -18.89
CA ARG A 344 -2.63 10.22 -19.86
C ARG A 344 -1.36 10.66 -19.16
N GLY A 345 -0.21 10.14 -19.61
CA GLY A 345 1.11 10.54 -19.15
C GLY A 345 1.56 11.89 -19.72
N ILE A 346 2.64 12.43 -19.16
CA ILE A 346 3.21 13.73 -19.59
C ILE A 346 3.79 13.68 -21.02
N GLY A 347 4.17 12.51 -21.51
CA GLY A 347 4.62 12.26 -22.88
C GLY A 347 3.47 12.03 -23.87
N GLY A 348 2.22 12.08 -23.42
CA GLY A 348 1.02 11.86 -24.21
C GLY A 348 0.57 10.42 -24.35
N GLU A 349 1.33 9.46 -23.82
CA GLU A 349 0.97 8.03 -23.75
C GLU A 349 -0.20 7.80 -22.79
N MET A 350 -1.00 6.74 -23.06
CA MET A 350 -2.13 6.36 -22.22
C MET A 350 -1.75 5.20 -21.29
N TYR A 351 -1.94 5.38 -19.99
CA TYR A 351 -1.89 4.33 -18.98
C TYR A 351 -3.31 3.88 -18.65
N TYR A 352 -3.70 2.75 -19.22
CA TYR A 352 -5.04 2.20 -19.06
C TYR A 352 -5.25 1.58 -17.69
N SER A 353 -6.48 1.63 -17.18
CA SER A 353 -6.91 0.80 -16.04
C SER A 353 -6.88 -0.67 -16.41
N LEU A 354 -6.52 -1.53 -15.46
CA LEU A 354 -6.64 -2.98 -15.65
C LEU A 354 -8.09 -3.39 -15.95
N SER A 355 -9.07 -2.67 -15.40
CA SER A 355 -10.50 -2.95 -15.60
C SER A 355 -10.94 -2.98 -17.06
N GLU A 356 -10.24 -2.23 -17.94
CA GLU A 356 -10.55 -2.19 -19.38
C GLU A 356 -10.19 -3.48 -20.13
N PHE A 357 -9.30 -4.30 -19.56
CA PHE A 357 -8.83 -5.54 -20.17
C PHE A 357 -9.45 -6.78 -19.53
N LEU A 358 -10.01 -6.67 -18.33
CA LEU A 358 -10.55 -7.82 -17.59
C LEU A 358 -11.63 -8.61 -18.35
N PRO A 359 -12.58 -7.99 -19.08
CA PRO A 359 -13.58 -8.76 -19.82
C PRO A 359 -12.93 -9.79 -20.77
N GLU A 360 -11.99 -9.33 -21.61
CA GLU A 360 -11.29 -10.21 -22.55
C GLU A 360 -10.30 -11.16 -21.87
N LEU A 361 -9.61 -10.72 -20.80
CA LEU A 361 -8.64 -11.56 -20.06
C LEU A 361 -9.32 -12.72 -19.34
N LEU A 362 -10.54 -12.51 -18.84
CA LEU A 362 -11.30 -13.49 -18.05
C LEU A 362 -12.22 -14.36 -18.90
N GLU A 363 -12.48 -14.01 -20.17
CA GLU A 363 -13.17 -14.89 -21.10
C GLU A 363 -12.44 -16.25 -21.18
N ARG A 364 -13.16 -17.32 -20.85
CA ARG A 364 -12.66 -18.68 -21.06
C ARG A 364 -12.50 -18.87 -22.56
N GLN A 365 -11.31 -19.20 -23.02
CA GLN A 365 -11.16 -19.79 -24.35
C GLN A 365 -11.89 -21.14 -24.33
N GLU A 366 -13.14 -21.16 -24.68
CA GLU A 366 -13.84 -22.38 -25.05
C GLU A 366 -13.17 -22.90 -26.33
N GLY A 367 -12.28 -23.85 -26.20
CA GLY A 367 -11.72 -24.56 -27.33
C GLY A 367 -10.20 -24.71 -27.35
N SER A 368 -9.65 -25.54 -26.47
CA SER A 368 -8.42 -26.31 -26.79
C SER A 368 -8.26 -27.55 -25.89
N LEU A 369 -9.30 -28.39 -25.84
CA LEU A 369 -9.18 -29.80 -25.41
C LEU A 369 -9.77 -30.65 -26.53
N SER A 370 -9.16 -30.59 -27.73
CA SER A 370 -9.32 -31.57 -28.77
C SER A 370 -8.02 -31.60 -29.58
N GLY A 371 -7.11 -32.48 -29.14
CA GLY A 371 -5.82 -32.73 -29.78
C GLY A 371 -5.04 -33.71 -28.96
#